data_fc472a78782e808909c1b812d2697bc0
#
_entry.id   fc472a78782e808909c1b812d2697bc0
#
_cell.length_a   1.000
_cell.length_b   1.000
_cell.length_c   1.000
_cell.angle_alpha   90.00
_cell.angle_beta   90.00
_cell.angle_gamma   90.00
#
_symmetry.space_group_name_H-M   'P 1'
#
loop_
_entity.id
_entity.type
_entity.pdbx_description
1 polymer ?
#
loop_
_entity_poly.entity_id
_entity_poly.type
_entity_poly.pdbx_seq_one_letter_code
_entity_poly.pdbx_strand_id
1 'polypeptide(L)'
;MNKIFMALMLGSLALVSSCKKEDLGAKPTDLDQASLTAEPGPGSVLLKWAIPQGADYRYVRVSYTDPATNKPAMRLASVYSDSLRVDGLLARYGEIEFKICPIGQKGAEGTTRTISAQAKPLPKVTKITDAAAEKLVLAAGADDLFVSDPEKREGPKAHLIDNNNSTFYHENWSQDTGPRRPMPHYIVMKLPKAVKAFHFFMKGRNNANRSNPVEMDIYMSDAFNGSFDLEANKAVRLRAFTGLPDAQAADYTSPVMLADKAYTYVWFQIKKVYNNQAYAALAELHVFAHQTEVYDPETGETTKE
;
A
#
# COMPACT_ATOMS: atom_id res chain seq x y z
N MET A 1 30.45 89.25 -18.40
CA MET A 1 30.82 89.23 -16.99
C MET A 1 29.59 89.70 -16.21
N ASN A 2 28.81 88.88 -15.58
CA ASN A 2 27.95 89.17 -14.41
C ASN A 2 27.34 87.84 -13.91
N LYS A 3 27.75 87.44 -12.75
CA LYS A 3 27.24 86.24 -12.04
C LYS A 3 25.97 86.67 -11.33
N ILE A 4 24.86 86.00 -11.62
CA ILE A 4 23.60 86.09 -10.84
C ILE A 4 23.53 84.82 -9.99
N PHE A 5 23.64 84.98 -8.69
CA PHE A 5 23.34 83.93 -7.69
C PHE A 5 21.84 83.78 -7.58
N MET A 6 21.34 82.58 -7.86
CA MET A 6 19.93 82.19 -7.60
C MET A 6 19.92 81.28 -6.36
N ALA A 7 19.45 81.81 -5.23
CA ALA A 7 19.28 81.09 -4.00
C ALA A 7 18.01 80.19 -4.11
N LEU A 8 18.21 78.88 -4.11
CA LEU A 8 17.12 77.91 -4.01
C LEU A 8 16.80 77.66 -2.50
N MET A 9 15.65 78.13 -2.07
CA MET A 9 15.07 77.72 -0.79
C MET A 9 14.54 76.29 -0.89
N LEU A 10 15.21 75.33 -0.20
CA LEU A 10 14.69 74.00 0.05
C LEU A 10 13.66 74.06 1.19
N GLY A 11 12.39 74.05 0.82
CA GLY A 11 11.30 73.81 1.74
C GLY A 11 11.25 72.31 2.10
N SER A 12 11.72 71.95 3.30
CA SER A 12 11.57 70.63 3.85
C SER A 12 10.13 70.35 4.22
N LEU A 13 9.39 69.66 3.37
CA LEU A 13 8.08 69.09 3.70
C LEU A 13 8.34 67.88 4.61
N ALA A 14 8.20 68.04 5.90
CA ALA A 14 8.09 66.94 6.85
C ALA A 14 6.77 66.19 6.62
N LEU A 15 6.82 65.09 5.87
CA LEU A 15 5.72 64.13 5.78
C LEU A 15 5.63 63.42 7.15
N VAL A 16 4.80 63.95 8.05
CA VAL A 16 4.35 63.23 9.24
C VAL A 16 3.44 62.07 8.77
N SER A 17 4.03 60.92 8.52
CA SER A 17 3.29 59.67 8.37
C SER A 17 2.63 59.36 9.71
N SER A 18 1.40 59.78 9.91
CA SER A 18 0.56 59.37 11.02
C SER A 18 0.20 57.88 10.79
N CYS A 19 0.99 56.96 11.31
CA CYS A 19 0.54 55.61 11.50
C CYS A 19 -0.61 55.60 12.49
N LYS A 20 -1.85 55.63 11.98
CA LYS A 20 -3.03 55.29 12.78
C LYS A 20 -2.79 53.86 13.28
N LYS A 21 -2.61 53.67 14.60
CA LYS A 21 -2.70 52.37 15.23
C LYS A 21 -4.07 51.81 14.88
N GLU A 22 -4.08 50.74 14.10
CA GLU A 22 -5.30 49.97 13.85
C GLU A 22 -5.85 49.49 15.20
N ASP A 23 -7.15 49.73 15.41
CA ASP A 23 -7.88 49.20 16.57
C ASP A 23 -8.12 47.70 16.33
N LEU A 24 -7.21 46.86 16.80
CA LEU A 24 -7.30 45.40 16.68
C LEU A 24 -8.34 44.77 17.63
N GLY A 25 -9.00 45.60 18.46
CA GLY A 25 -9.99 45.14 19.43
C GLY A 25 -9.38 44.53 20.71
N ALA A 26 -10.24 43.99 21.55
CA ALA A 26 -9.82 43.31 22.78
C ALA A 26 -9.11 41.98 22.48
N LYS A 27 -8.18 41.63 23.36
CA LYS A 27 -7.54 40.33 23.32
C LYS A 27 -8.59 39.23 23.50
N PRO A 28 -8.64 38.22 22.61
CA PRO A 28 -9.60 37.12 22.71
C PRO A 28 -9.29 36.17 23.86
N THR A 29 -10.25 35.31 24.19
CA THR A 29 -10.09 34.18 25.12
C THR A 29 -8.94 33.29 24.72
N ASP A 30 -8.02 33.02 25.66
CA ASP A 30 -6.86 32.17 25.39
C ASP A 30 -7.23 30.66 25.39
N LEU A 31 -6.48 29.87 24.64
CA LEU A 31 -6.52 28.41 24.74
C LEU A 31 -5.75 27.95 25.99
N ASP A 32 -6.25 26.90 26.65
CA ASP A 32 -5.53 26.27 27.76
C ASP A 32 -4.38 25.40 27.22
N GLN A 33 -3.17 25.69 27.66
CA GLN A 33 -1.96 24.93 27.32
C GLN A 33 -2.09 23.44 27.68
N ALA A 34 -2.75 23.13 28.80
CA ALA A 34 -2.90 21.75 29.26
C ALA A 34 -3.83 20.91 28.38
N SER A 35 -4.70 21.58 27.59
CA SER A 35 -5.60 20.91 26.64
C SER A 35 -4.96 20.61 25.29
N LEU A 36 -3.78 21.19 25.00
CA LEU A 36 -3.11 20.97 23.72
C LEU A 36 -2.53 19.57 23.64
N THR A 37 -2.88 18.86 22.58
CA THR A 37 -2.28 17.57 22.24
C THR A 37 -1.91 17.52 20.76
N ALA A 38 -0.93 16.70 20.41
CA ALA A 38 -0.51 16.45 19.05
C ALA A 38 -0.47 14.94 18.81
N GLU A 39 -1.22 14.47 17.83
CA GLU A 39 -1.31 13.06 17.46
C GLU A 39 -0.57 12.81 16.13
N PRO A 40 0.60 12.17 16.14
CA PRO A 40 1.32 11.83 14.93
C PRO A 40 0.58 10.80 14.07
N GLY A 41 0.34 11.13 12.80
CA GLY A 41 -0.17 10.25 11.76
C GLY A 41 0.84 10.07 10.61
N PRO A 42 0.63 9.12 9.69
CA PRO A 42 1.45 9.01 8.50
C PRO A 42 1.45 10.31 7.70
N GLY A 43 2.63 10.93 7.52
CA GLY A 43 2.80 12.19 6.80
C GLY A 43 2.02 13.37 7.35
N SER A 44 1.58 13.34 8.62
CA SER A 44 0.72 14.37 9.19
C SER A 44 0.80 14.44 10.72
N VAL A 45 0.34 15.57 11.27
CA VAL A 45 0.10 15.74 12.71
C VAL A 45 -1.32 16.31 12.90
N LEU A 46 -2.11 15.69 13.77
CA LEU A 46 -3.39 16.19 14.22
C LEU A 46 -3.21 16.94 15.53
N LEU A 47 -3.35 18.25 15.49
CA LEU A 47 -3.33 19.12 16.68
C LEU A 47 -4.74 19.22 17.25
N LYS A 48 -4.89 19.11 18.57
CA LYS A 48 -6.18 19.20 19.28
C LYS A 48 -6.09 20.18 20.45
N TRP A 49 -7.20 20.80 20.79
CA TRP A 49 -7.37 21.70 21.94
C TRP A 49 -8.80 21.68 22.44
N ALA A 50 -9.01 22.04 23.70
CA ALA A 50 -10.35 22.31 24.21
C ALA A 50 -10.82 23.71 23.79
N ILE A 51 -12.04 23.81 23.27
CA ILE A 51 -12.69 25.11 23.01
C ILE A 51 -13.09 25.71 24.37
N PRO A 52 -12.58 26.90 24.76
CA PRO A 52 -12.94 27.53 26.02
C PRO A 52 -14.44 27.88 26.07
N GLN A 53 -15.04 27.80 27.24
CA GLN A 53 -16.39 28.27 27.44
C GLN A 53 -16.46 29.77 27.15
N GLY A 54 -17.41 30.19 26.30
CA GLY A 54 -17.56 31.58 25.89
C GLY A 54 -16.44 32.07 24.96
N ALA A 55 -15.86 31.18 24.17
CA ALA A 55 -14.82 31.53 23.17
C ALA A 55 -15.32 32.68 22.25
N ASP A 56 -14.59 33.79 22.23
CA ASP A 56 -14.87 35.02 21.52
C ASP A 56 -13.91 35.29 20.34
N TYR A 57 -12.98 34.40 20.08
CA TYR A 57 -12.08 34.46 18.94
C TYR A 57 -12.81 34.14 17.64
N ARG A 58 -12.31 34.66 16.52
CA ARG A 58 -12.87 34.40 15.18
C ARG A 58 -12.36 33.07 14.62
N TYR A 59 -11.08 32.77 14.83
CA TYR A 59 -10.42 31.57 14.40
C TYR A 59 -9.16 31.29 15.25
N VAL A 60 -8.67 30.07 15.14
CA VAL A 60 -7.36 29.68 15.69
C VAL A 60 -6.35 29.61 14.55
N ARG A 61 -5.26 30.36 14.66
CA ARG A 61 -4.13 30.31 13.73
C ARG A 61 -3.09 29.34 14.24
N VAL A 62 -2.76 28.36 13.40
CA VAL A 62 -1.62 27.44 13.60
C VAL A 62 -0.53 27.86 12.64
N SER A 63 0.63 28.23 13.14
CA SER A 63 1.81 28.61 12.35
C SER A 63 2.99 27.71 12.69
N TYR A 64 3.80 27.40 11.68
CA TYR A 64 5.01 26.58 11.79
C TYR A 64 5.97 26.94 10.66
N THR A 65 7.20 26.47 10.73
CA THR A 65 8.12 26.51 9.59
C THR A 65 7.91 25.26 8.77
N ASP A 66 7.52 25.41 7.51
CA ASP A 66 7.40 24.28 6.58
C ASP A 66 8.80 23.67 6.34
N PRO A 67 9.04 22.44 6.78
CA PRO A 67 10.39 21.85 6.70
C PRO A 67 10.84 21.53 5.27
N ALA A 68 9.91 21.38 4.34
CA ALA A 68 10.25 21.13 2.93
C ALA A 68 10.79 22.38 2.22
N THR A 69 10.29 23.56 2.58
CA THR A 69 10.63 24.83 1.92
C THR A 69 11.43 25.77 2.81
N ASN A 70 11.54 25.49 4.09
CA ASN A 70 12.09 26.34 5.15
C ASN A 70 11.43 27.73 5.20
N LYS A 71 10.16 27.82 4.85
CA LYS A 71 9.37 29.05 4.87
C LYS A 71 8.29 29.01 5.94
N PRO A 72 7.87 30.17 6.48
CA PRO A 72 6.70 30.24 7.35
C PRO A 72 5.45 29.71 6.65
N ALA A 73 4.71 28.87 7.32
CA ALA A 73 3.44 28.33 6.88
C ALA A 73 2.39 28.55 7.96
N MET A 74 1.13 28.67 7.55
CA MET A 74 0.01 28.78 8.51
C MET A 74 -1.22 28.03 8.00
N ARG A 75 -2.05 27.63 8.96
CA ARG A 75 -3.38 27.06 8.77
C ARG A 75 -4.33 27.75 9.75
N LEU A 76 -5.61 27.80 9.37
CA LEU A 76 -6.65 28.42 10.17
C LEU A 76 -7.73 27.39 10.51
N ALA A 77 -8.11 27.35 11.78
CA ALA A 77 -9.23 26.55 12.25
C ALA A 77 -10.37 27.48 12.71
N SER A 78 -11.62 27.12 12.42
CA SER A 78 -12.81 27.85 12.87
C SER A 78 -12.89 27.87 14.40
N VAL A 79 -13.60 28.85 14.98
CA VAL A 79 -13.92 28.89 16.42
C VAL A 79 -14.68 27.65 16.89
N TYR A 80 -15.36 26.94 16.01
CA TYR A 80 -16.09 25.70 16.30
C TYR A 80 -15.23 24.42 16.19
N SER A 81 -13.97 24.56 15.77
CA SER A 81 -13.05 23.43 15.60
C SER A 81 -12.20 23.27 16.84
N ASP A 82 -12.17 22.06 17.36
CA ASP A 82 -11.31 21.60 18.46
C ASP A 82 -10.01 20.99 18.00
N SER A 83 -9.80 20.94 16.67
CA SER A 83 -8.65 20.26 16.07
C SER A 83 -8.31 20.84 14.69
N LEU A 84 -7.06 20.60 14.28
CA LEU A 84 -6.53 20.90 12.96
C LEU A 84 -5.49 19.87 12.55
N ARG A 85 -5.65 19.28 11.38
CA ARG A 85 -4.66 18.41 10.77
C ARG A 85 -3.70 19.20 9.89
N VAL A 86 -2.41 18.96 10.09
CA VAL A 86 -1.34 19.46 9.22
C VAL A 86 -0.76 18.27 8.45
N ASP A 87 -0.96 18.28 7.13
CA ASP A 87 -0.51 17.26 6.21
C ASP A 87 0.77 17.68 5.48
N GLY A 88 1.40 16.73 4.76
CA GLY A 88 2.62 16.97 3.98
C GLY A 88 3.89 16.98 4.81
N LEU A 89 3.83 16.41 6.01
CA LEU A 89 4.96 16.32 6.93
C LEU A 89 5.59 14.94 6.82
N LEU A 90 6.83 14.86 6.33
CA LEU A 90 7.57 13.59 6.30
C LEU A 90 8.26 13.36 7.65
N ALA A 91 8.32 12.09 8.09
CA ALA A 91 8.98 11.75 9.34
C ALA A 91 10.47 12.16 9.37
N ARG A 92 11.15 12.15 8.21
CA ARG A 92 12.54 12.58 8.04
C ARG A 92 12.80 14.05 8.42
N TYR A 93 11.76 14.88 8.49
CA TYR A 93 11.91 16.28 8.90
C TYR A 93 12.12 16.45 10.41
N GLY A 94 11.93 15.37 11.19
CA GLY A 94 12.06 15.42 12.62
C GLY A 94 10.90 16.13 13.31
N GLU A 95 11.17 16.66 14.48
CA GLU A 95 10.20 17.34 15.33
C GLU A 95 9.93 18.76 14.82
N ILE A 96 8.64 19.11 14.70
CA ILE A 96 8.17 20.41 14.21
C ILE A 96 7.44 21.11 15.35
N GLU A 97 7.83 22.38 15.64
CA GLU A 97 7.14 23.24 16.58
C GLU A 97 5.94 23.92 15.90
N PHE A 98 4.76 23.77 16.48
CA PHE A 98 3.52 24.42 16.06
C PHE A 98 3.18 25.52 17.06
N LYS A 99 2.93 26.75 16.56
CA LYS A 99 2.48 27.92 17.32
C LYS A 99 0.99 28.10 17.10
N ILE A 100 0.21 28.01 18.17
CA ILE A 100 -1.25 28.01 18.15
C ILE A 100 -1.73 29.27 18.84
N CYS A 101 -2.44 30.14 18.11
CA CYS A 101 -2.85 31.46 18.60
C CYS A 101 -4.32 31.74 18.23
N PRO A 102 -5.22 31.98 19.20
CA PRO A 102 -6.57 32.44 18.91
C PRO A 102 -6.53 33.89 18.42
N ILE A 103 -7.30 34.19 17.39
CA ILE A 103 -7.37 35.54 16.76
C ILE A 103 -8.76 36.11 16.94
N GLY A 104 -8.85 37.27 17.56
CA GLY A 104 -10.11 38.00 17.84
C GLY A 104 -10.78 38.51 16.58
N GLN A 105 -12.02 39.04 16.75
CA GLN A 105 -12.88 39.48 15.64
C GLN A 105 -12.25 40.58 14.78
N LYS A 106 -11.46 41.48 15.39
CA LYS A 106 -10.76 42.58 14.71
C LYS A 106 -9.28 42.30 14.45
N GLY A 107 -8.79 41.09 14.76
CA GLY A 107 -7.41 40.71 14.53
C GLY A 107 -6.47 40.74 15.75
N ALA A 108 -6.99 41.09 16.95
CA ALA A 108 -6.18 40.99 18.17
C ALA A 108 -5.72 39.55 18.39
N GLU A 109 -4.44 39.40 18.73
CA GLU A 109 -3.84 38.07 19.00
C GLU A 109 -4.00 37.69 20.48
N GLY A 110 -4.44 36.47 20.74
CA GLY A 110 -4.39 35.86 22.05
C GLY A 110 -2.98 35.39 22.44
N THR A 111 -2.88 34.69 23.54
CA THR A 111 -1.60 34.09 23.93
C THR A 111 -1.24 32.95 23.00
N THR A 112 -0.07 33.04 22.37
CA THR A 112 0.47 31.94 21.57
C THR A 112 0.88 30.80 22.48
N ARG A 113 0.38 29.60 22.18
CA ARG A 113 0.79 28.34 22.81
C ARG A 113 1.63 27.56 21.82
N THR A 114 2.52 26.71 22.34
CA THR A 114 3.41 25.87 21.52
C THR A 114 3.26 24.40 21.88
N ILE A 115 3.37 23.55 20.84
CA ILE A 115 3.47 22.12 20.96
C ILE A 115 4.36 21.59 19.85
N SER A 116 5.19 20.60 20.14
CA SER A 116 6.04 19.95 19.15
C SER A 116 5.58 18.53 18.88
N ALA A 117 5.74 18.08 17.62
CA ALA A 117 5.47 16.71 17.23
C ALA A 117 6.21 16.34 15.95
N GLN A 118 6.50 15.05 15.79
CA GLN A 118 7.03 14.45 14.57
C GLN A 118 5.98 13.58 13.92
N ALA A 119 5.76 13.72 12.61
CA ALA A 119 4.86 12.84 11.86
C ALA A 119 5.40 11.40 11.81
N LYS A 120 4.50 10.42 11.63
CA LYS A 120 4.90 9.05 11.33
C LYS A 120 5.33 8.92 9.87
N PRO A 121 6.21 7.96 9.54
CA PRO A 121 6.60 7.71 8.16
C PRO A 121 5.39 7.40 7.26
N LEU A 122 5.43 7.91 6.04
CA LEU A 122 4.50 7.49 5.00
C LEU A 122 4.81 6.05 4.57
N PRO A 123 3.79 5.22 4.31
CA PRO A 123 4.01 3.88 3.79
C PRO A 123 4.64 3.93 2.40
N LYS A 124 5.54 2.99 2.13
CA LYS A 124 6.08 2.77 0.78
C LYS A 124 4.98 2.38 -0.19
N VAL A 125 5.09 2.82 -1.42
CA VAL A 125 4.12 2.54 -2.49
C VAL A 125 4.74 1.57 -3.49
N THR A 126 4.16 0.36 -3.61
CA THR A 126 4.59 -0.63 -4.60
C THR A 126 3.71 -0.51 -5.85
N LYS A 127 4.34 -0.48 -7.03
CA LYS A 127 3.68 -0.52 -8.34
C LYS A 127 4.23 -1.68 -9.15
N ILE A 128 3.37 -2.34 -9.92
CA ILE A 128 3.78 -3.30 -10.94
C ILE A 128 4.20 -2.49 -12.16
N THR A 129 5.36 -2.83 -12.75
CA THR A 129 5.87 -2.14 -13.93
C THR A 129 5.22 -2.70 -15.21
N ASP A 130 5.33 -1.96 -16.32
CA ASP A 130 4.88 -2.39 -17.64
C ASP A 130 5.89 -3.37 -18.33
N ALA A 131 6.93 -3.82 -17.62
CA ALA A 131 7.87 -4.80 -18.13
C ALA A 131 7.16 -6.12 -18.44
N ALA A 132 7.61 -6.82 -19.47
CA ALA A 132 7.10 -8.13 -19.83
C ALA A 132 7.24 -9.11 -18.65
N ALA A 133 6.19 -9.90 -18.41
CA ALA A 133 6.22 -10.91 -17.37
C ALA A 133 7.22 -12.02 -17.70
N GLU A 134 7.98 -12.45 -16.72
CA GLU A 134 8.97 -13.53 -16.84
C GLU A 134 8.33 -14.87 -16.49
N LYS A 135 8.29 -15.83 -17.44
CA LYS A 135 7.90 -17.20 -17.13
C LYS A 135 8.94 -17.83 -16.20
N LEU A 136 8.50 -18.26 -15.03
CA LEU A 136 9.40 -18.92 -14.07
C LEU A 136 9.59 -20.38 -14.42
N VAL A 137 10.84 -20.77 -14.68
CA VAL A 137 11.23 -22.16 -14.90
C VAL A 137 11.76 -22.71 -13.57
N LEU A 138 11.12 -23.75 -13.05
CA LEU A 138 11.50 -24.35 -11.76
C LEU A 138 12.91 -24.94 -11.85
N ALA A 139 13.78 -24.61 -10.87
CA ALA A 139 15.20 -24.90 -10.92
C ALA A 139 15.49 -26.42 -10.93
N ALA A 140 14.75 -27.19 -10.12
CA ALA A 140 14.84 -28.66 -10.09
C ALA A 140 13.69 -29.33 -10.89
N GLY A 141 13.03 -28.59 -11.81
CA GLY A 141 11.93 -29.12 -12.60
C GLY A 141 10.79 -29.66 -11.72
N ALA A 142 10.39 -30.91 -11.97
CA ALA A 142 9.30 -31.53 -11.23
C ALA A 142 9.59 -31.77 -9.73
N ASP A 143 10.85 -31.75 -9.29
CA ASP A 143 11.20 -31.90 -7.87
C ASP A 143 10.86 -30.65 -7.05
N ASP A 144 10.70 -29.51 -7.71
CA ASP A 144 10.19 -28.28 -7.11
C ASP A 144 8.64 -28.19 -7.12
N LEU A 145 7.96 -29.27 -7.57
CA LEU A 145 6.50 -29.43 -7.50
C LEU A 145 6.11 -30.41 -6.40
N PHE A 146 5.15 -30.00 -5.57
CA PHE A 146 4.58 -30.84 -4.52
C PHE A 146 3.08 -30.92 -4.73
N VAL A 147 2.51 -32.12 -4.74
CA VAL A 147 1.10 -32.39 -4.99
C VAL A 147 0.52 -33.27 -3.89
N SER A 148 -0.68 -32.96 -3.43
CA SER A 148 -1.23 -33.61 -2.23
C SER A 148 -1.81 -35.00 -2.47
N ASP A 149 -2.30 -35.31 -3.68
CA ASP A 149 -2.99 -36.57 -3.99
C ASP A 149 -2.70 -37.04 -5.43
N PRO A 150 -1.43 -37.36 -5.79
CA PRO A 150 -1.08 -37.72 -7.16
C PRO A 150 -1.60 -39.10 -7.55
N GLU A 151 -2.07 -39.25 -8.81
CA GLU A 151 -2.26 -40.54 -9.43
C GLU A 151 -0.89 -41.20 -9.71
N LYS A 152 -0.79 -42.52 -9.51
CA LYS A 152 0.47 -43.25 -9.73
C LYS A 152 0.56 -43.96 -11.07
N ARG A 153 -0.57 -44.18 -11.74
CA ARG A 153 -0.62 -44.93 -13.01
C ARG A 153 -0.42 -44.04 -14.23
N GLU A 154 -0.94 -42.82 -14.16
CA GLU A 154 -0.91 -41.86 -15.28
C GLU A 154 -0.80 -40.42 -14.76
N GLY A 155 -0.49 -39.49 -15.65
CA GLY A 155 -0.53 -38.06 -15.36
C GLY A 155 0.44 -37.61 -14.25
N PRO A 156 1.75 -37.90 -14.36
CA PRO A 156 2.72 -37.46 -13.35
C PRO A 156 2.79 -35.93 -13.25
N LYS A 157 3.13 -35.42 -12.08
CA LYS A 157 3.23 -33.97 -11.79
C LYS A 157 4.13 -33.20 -12.78
N ALA A 158 5.11 -33.87 -13.39
CA ALA A 158 6.01 -33.26 -14.38
C ALA A 158 5.24 -32.71 -15.61
N HIS A 159 4.11 -33.29 -15.94
CA HIS A 159 3.28 -32.83 -17.07
C HIS A 159 2.61 -31.46 -16.82
N LEU A 160 2.62 -30.92 -15.60
CA LEU A 160 2.16 -29.57 -15.32
C LEU A 160 3.07 -28.48 -15.91
N ILE A 161 4.32 -28.81 -16.26
CA ILE A 161 5.35 -27.84 -16.64
C ILE A 161 6.17 -28.27 -17.89
N ASP A 162 5.75 -29.32 -18.60
CA ASP A 162 6.52 -29.88 -19.71
C ASP A 162 6.33 -29.14 -21.04
N ASN A 163 5.44 -28.14 -21.08
CA ASN A 163 5.03 -27.37 -22.27
C ASN A 163 4.44 -28.25 -23.38
N ASN A 164 3.81 -29.36 -23.04
CA ASN A 164 3.17 -30.27 -23.98
C ASN A 164 1.66 -30.39 -23.70
N ASN A 165 0.87 -29.66 -24.43
CA ASN A 165 -0.59 -29.64 -24.27
C ASN A 165 -1.30 -31.01 -24.51
N SER A 166 -0.56 -32.05 -24.96
CA SER A 166 -1.08 -33.41 -25.16
C SER A 166 -0.90 -34.29 -23.91
N THR A 167 -0.03 -33.89 -22.97
CA THR A 167 0.13 -34.53 -21.69
C THR A 167 -0.76 -33.89 -20.65
N PHE A 168 -0.88 -34.48 -19.47
CA PHE A 168 -1.68 -33.94 -18.38
C PHE A 168 -1.20 -34.49 -17.03
N TYR A 169 -1.33 -33.70 -15.99
CA TYR A 169 -1.29 -34.13 -14.61
C TYR A 169 -2.67 -34.65 -14.19
N HIS A 170 -2.66 -35.73 -13.37
CA HIS A 170 -3.87 -36.28 -12.79
C HIS A 170 -3.75 -36.55 -11.30
N GLU A 171 -4.76 -36.17 -10.55
CA GLU A 171 -4.92 -36.58 -9.16
C GLU A 171 -5.51 -37.98 -9.08
N ASN A 172 -5.43 -38.61 -7.90
CA ASN A 172 -5.81 -39.99 -7.62
C ASN A 172 -7.30 -40.27 -7.95
N TRP A 173 -7.58 -40.57 -9.19
CA TRP A 173 -8.92 -40.92 -9.67
C TRP A 173 -9.23 -42.40 -9.53
N SER A 174 -8.22 -43.28 -9.67
CA SER A 174 -8.39 -44.73 -9.72
C SER A 174 -8.62 -45.35 -8.34
N GLN A 175 -8.07 -44.74 -7.29
CA GLN A 175 -8.01 -45.27 -5.92
C GLN A 175 -7.25 -46.60 -5.77
N ASP A 176 -6.59 -47.10 -6.82
CA ASP A 176 -5.83 -48.35 -6.80
C ASP A 176 -4.57 -48.26 -5.92
N THR A 177 -4.16 -47.04 -5.57
CA THR A 177 -2.97 -46.79 -4.74
C THR A 177 -3.29 -46.35 -3.32
N GLY A 178 -4.57 -46.44 -2.96
CA GLY A 178 -5.09 -46.06 -1.66
C GLY A 178 -6.29 -45.12 -1.74
N PRO A 179 -6.93 -44.84 -0.61
CA PRO A 179 -8.09 -43.95 -0.58
C PRO A 179 -7.70 -42.56 -1.04
N ARG A 180 -8.58 -41.95 -1.86
CA ARG A 180 -8.45 -40.56 -2.28
C ARG A 180 -8.55 -39.64 -1.08
N ARG A 181 -7.72 -38.58 -1.07
CA ARG A 181 -7.86 -37.51 -0.11
C ARG A 181 -9.16 -36.73 -0.34
N PRO A 182 -9.83 -36.25 0.68
CA PRO A 182 -10.92 -35.28 0.50
C PRO A 182 -10.39 -33.94 0.01
N MET A 183 -11.19 -33.19 -0.78
CA MET A 183 -10.89 -31.80 -1.10
C MET A 183 -10.79 -30.94 0.19
N PRO A 184 -9.97 -29.90 0.21
CA PRO A 184 -9.22 -29.36 -0.92
C PRO A 184 -7.92 -30.13 -1.20
N HIS A 185 -7.52 -30.11 -2.48
CA HIS A 185 -6.22 -30.60 -2.90
C HIS A 185 -5.26 -29.45 -3.18
N TYR A 186 -3.95 -29.78 -3.22
CA TYR A 186 -2.91 -28.75 -3.32
C TYR A 186 -1.88 -29.10 -4.39
N ILE A 187 -1.50 -28.07 -5.15
CA ILE A 187 -0.29 -28.03 -5.95
C ILE A 187 0.57 -26.90 -5.38
N VAL A 188 1.80 -27.20 -4.98
CA VAL A 188 2.75 -26.22 -4.45
C VAL A 188 3.96 -26.17 -5.36
N MET A 189 4.37 -24.96 -5.76
CA MET A 189 5.55 -24.72 -6.59
C MET A 189 6.59 -23.97 -5.78
N LYS A 190 7.81 -24.50 -5.71
CA LYS A 190 8.99 -23.77 -5.24
C LYS A 190 9.53 -22.96 -6.41
N LEU A 191 9.46 -21.65 -6.28
CA LEU A 191 9.88 -20.72 -7.31
C LEU A 191 11.42 -20.62 -7.36
N PRO A 192 12.04 -20.37 -8.54
CA PRO A 192 13.48 -20.23 -8.68
C PRO A 192 14.05 -18.99 -7.98
N LYS A 193 13.21 -18.02 -7.70
CA LYS A 193 13.48 -16.80 -6.94
C LYS A 193 12.25 -16.38 -6.17
N ALA A 194 12.43 -15.58 -5.12
CA ALA A 194 11.30 -14.97 -4.42
C ALA A 194 10.61 -13.94 -5.32
N VAL A 195 9.27 -13.93 -5.34
CA VAL A 195 8.46 -13.00 -6.14
C VAL A 195 7.41 -12.31 -5.28
N LYS A 196 7.11 -11.06 -5.62
CA LYS A 196 6.11 -10.23 -4.95
C LYS A 196 4.86 -10.03 -5.82
N ALA A 197 5.05 -9.96 -7.13
CA ALA A 197 3.96 -9.82 -8.08
C ALA A 197 4.02 -10.92 -9.14
N PHE A 198 2.90 -11.60 -9.39
CA PHE A 198 2.84 -12.66 -10.38
C PHE A 198 1.43 -12.87 -10.91
N HIS A 199 1.33 -13.53 -12.05
CA HIS A 199 0.13 -14.20 -12.50
C HIS A 199 0.43 -15.66 -12.80
N PHE A 200 -0.60 -16.50 -12.89
CA PHE A 200 -0.47 -17.87 -13.36
C PHE A 200 -1.23 -18.09 -14.64
N PHE A 201 -0.75 -19.02 -15.44
CA PHE A 201 -1.45 -19.61 -16.56
C PHE A 201 -1.75 -21.06 -16.23
N MET A 202 -2.97 -21.52 -16.54
CA MET A 202 -3.32 -22.92 -16.51
C MET A 202 -4.02 -23.33 -17.81
N LYS A 203 -3.82 -24.58 -18.18
CA LYS A 203 -4.52 -25.22 -19.32
C LYS A 203 -5.26 -26.45 -18.82
N GLY A 204 -6.54 -26.49 -19.13
CA GLY A 204 -7.39 -27.63 -18.86
C GLY A 204 -6.99 -28.88 -19.66
N ARG A 205 -7.29 -30.07 -19.13
CA ARG A 205 -7.08 -31.32 -19.86
C ARG A 205 -7.92 -31.37 -21.13
N ASN A 206 -7.34 -31.83 -22.23
CA ASN A 206 -8.03 -32.05 -23.49
C ASN A 206 -8.80 -33.40 -23.48
N ASN A 207 -9.86 -33.46 -22.68
CA ASN A 207 -10.69 -34.66 -22.56
C ASN A 207 -12.15 -34.29 -22.23
N ALA A 208 -13.11 -35.06 -22.70
CA ALA A 208 -14.54 -34.84 -22.39
C ALA A 208 -14.82 -35.01 -20.87
N ASN A 209 -14.12 -35.94 -20.21
CA ASN A 209 -14.21 -36.17 -18.76
C ASN A 209 -13.18 -35.35 -17.99
N ARG A 210 -12.85 -34.15 -18.48
CA ARG A 210 -11.94 -33.22 -17.81
C ARG A 210 -12.34 -32.95 -16.38
N SER A 211 -11.34 -32.83 -15.53
CA SER A 211 -11.50 -32.49 -14.12
C SER A 211 -10.80 -31.15 -13.82
N ASN A 212 -11.07 -30.16 -14.67
CA ASN A 212 -10.47 -28.82 -14.53
C ASN A 212 -10.87 -28.20 -13.19
N PRO A 213 -9.95 -27.57 -12.44
CA PRO A 213 -10.29 -26.76 -11.30
C PRO A 213 -11.23 -25.62 -11.70
N VAL A 214 -12.35 -25.46 -10.95
CA VAL A 214 -13.32 -24.36 -11.15
C VAL A 214 -13.37 -23.40 -9.99
N GLU A 215 -12.84 -23.82 -8.83
CA GLU A 215 -12.61 -22.93 -7.67
C GLU A 215 -11.24 -23.22 -7.06
N MET A 216 -10.44 -22.19 -6.90
CA MET A 216 -9.12 -22.26 -6.28
C MET A 216 -8.85 -21.04 -5.39
N ASP A 217 -8.09 -21.26 -4.31
CA ASP A 217 -7.47 -20.19 -3.55
C ASP A 217 -5.96 -20.22 -3.76
N ILE A 218 -5.36 -19.04 -3.91
CA ILE A 218 -3.93 -18.88 -4.09
C ILE A 218 -3.30 -18.38 -2.80
N TYR A 219 -2.24 -19.07 -2.35
CA TYR A 219 -1.46 -18.68 -1.19
C TYR A 219 0.02 -18.58 -1.55
N MET A 220 0.78 -17.89 -0.72
CA MET A 220 2.24 -17.86 -0.77
C MET A 220 2.85 -18.12 0.59
N SER A 221 4.07 -18.68 0.61
CA SER A 221 4.85 -18.90 1.82
C SER A 221 6.36 -18.78 1.57
N ASP A 222 7.13 -18.59 2.64
CA ASP A 222 8.61 -18.58 2.57
C ASP A 222 9.20 -19.99 2.55
N ALA A 223 8.44 -20.99 3.01
CA ALA A 223 8.90 -22.37 3.13
C ALA A 223 7.75 -23.35 2.86
N PHE A 224 8.13 -24.59 2.55
CA PHE A 224 7.25 -25.76 2.51
C PHE A 224 7.88 -26.88 3.36
N ASN A 225 7.19 -27.28 4.42
CA ASN A 225 7.69 -28.25 5.40
C ASN A 225 7.39 -29.72 5.06
N GLY A 226 6.87 -29.99 3.86
CA GLY A 226 6.45 -31.32 3.42
C GLY A 226 5.01 -31.66 3.74
N SER A 227 4.27 -30.83 4.50
CA SER A 227 2.85 -30.99 4.75
C SER A 227 2.02 -29.94 4.02
N PHE A 228 0.77 -30.27 3.67
CA PHE A 228 -0.17 -29.35 3.02
C PHE A 228 -1.03 -28.58 4.03
N ASP A 229 -0.55 -28.41 5.24
CA ASP A 229 -1.15 -27.58 6.28
C ASP A 229 -0.71 -26.12 6.07
N LEU A 230 -1.66 -25.26 5.72
CA LEU A 230 -1.43 -23.85 5.42
C LEU A 230 -0.91 -23.07 6.64
N GLU A 231 -1.43 -23.38 7.84
CA GLU A 231 -1.04 -22.71 9.08
C GLU A 231 0.40 -23.10 9.48
N ALA A 232 0.71 -24.39 9.43
CA ALA A 232 2.06 -24.91 9.73
C ALA A 232 3.14 -24.34 8.80
N ASN A 233 2.77 -24.00 7.56
CA ASN A 233 3.65 -23.35 6.58
C ASN A 233 3.57 -21.82 6.60
N LYS A 234 2.75 -21.22 7.48
CA LYS A 234 2.50 -19.76 7.52
C LYS A 234 2.11 -19.21 6.15
N ALA A 235 1.30 -19.96 5.41
CA ALA A 235 0.89 -19.59 4.07
C ALA A 235 -0.13 -18.45 4.13
N VAL A 236 0.15 -17.35 3.41
CA VAL A 236 -0.69 -16.15 3.34
C VAL A 236 -1.58 -16.25 2.12
N ARG A 237 -2.90 -16.13 2.32
CA ARG A 237 -3.85 -16.14 1.23
C ARG A 237 -3.80 -14.83 0.44
N LEU A 238 -3.59 -14.90 -0.86
CA LEU A 238 -3.62 -13.76 -1.75
C LEU A 238 -4.99 -13.52 -2.38
N ARG A 239 -5.58 -14.59 -2.96
CA ARG A 239 -6.80 -14.44 -3.73
C ARG A 239 -7.60 -15.73 -3.82
N ALA A 240 -8.92 -15.59 -3.91
CA ALA A 240 -9.84 -16.64 -4.29
C ALA A 240 -10.26 -16.48 -5.76
N PHE A 241 -10.42 -17.60 -6.46
CA PHE A 241 -10.93 -17.70 -7.81
C PHE A 241 -12.12 -18.62 -7.82
N THR A 242 -13.21 -18.18 -8.43
CA THR A 242 -14.44 -18.95 -8.66
C THR A 242 -14.86 -18.81 -10.11
N GLY A 243 -15.56 -19.81 -10.65
CA GLY A 243 -16.02 -19.78 -12.03
C GLY A 243 -14.87 -19.84 -13.05
N LEU A 244 -13.77 -20.54 -12.70
CA LEU A 244 -12.69 -20.78 -13.65
C LEU A 244 -13.20 -21.58 -14.85
N PRO A 245 -12.60 -21.42 -16.06
CA PRO A 245 -13.07 -22.08 -17.25
C PRO A 245 -13.07 -23.61 -17.11
N ASP A 246 -14.19 -24.24 -17.42
CA ASP A 246 -14.38 -25.68 -17.32
C ASP A 246 -14.46 -26.39 -18.66
N ALA A 247 -14.30 -25.66 -19.78
CA ALA A 247 -14.30 -26.24 -21.10
C ALA A 247 -13.09 -27.16 -21.34
N GLN A 248 -13.23 -28.12 -22.27
CA GLN A 248 -12.14 -28.99 -22.71
C GLN A 248 -10.98 -28.15 -23.25
N ALA A 249 -9.75 -28.43 -22.79
CA ALA A 249 -8.54 -27.72 -23.17
C ALA A 249 -8.59 -26.19 -22.96
N ALA A 250 -9.43 -25.71 -22.03
CA ALA A 250 -9.56 -24.28 -21.77
C ALA A 250 -8.25 -23.68 -21.26
N ASP A 251 -7.90 -22.53 -21.82
CA ASP A 251 -6.81 -21.70 -21.32
C ASP A 251 -7.32 -20.68 -20.33
N TYR A 252 -6.54 -20.42 -19.29
CA TYR A 252 -6.82 -19.36 -18.33
C TYR A 252 -5.55 -18.66 -17.89
N THR A 253 -5.54 -17.34 -18.01
CA THR A 253 -4.52 -16.47 -17.43
C THR A 253 -5.14 -15.66 -16.33
N SER A 254 -4.59 -15.75 -15.12
CA SER A 254 -5.11 -14.99 -13.98
C SER A 254 -4.78 -13.50 -14.10
N PRO A 255 -5.55 -12.61 -13.45
CA PRO A 255 -5.07 -11.26 -13.17
C PRO A 255 -3.77 -11.31 -12.38
N VAL A 256 -2.96 -10.24 -12.50
CA VAL A 256 -1.76 -10.09 -11.68
C VAL A 256 -2.15 -9.93 -10.22
N MET A 257 -1.44 -10.64 -9.34
CA MET A 257 -1.57 -10.58 -7.90
C MET A 257 -0.31 -9.94 -7.31
N LEU A 258 -0.50 -9.06 -6.31
CA LEU A 258 0.57 -8.41 -5.58
C LEU A 258 0.51 -8.87 -4.13
N ALA A 259 1.59 -9.48 -3.64
CA ALA A 259 1.75 -9.87 -2.25
C ALA A 259 2.31 -8.70 -1.40
N ASP A 260 2.21 -8.80 -0.08
CA ASP A 260 2.79 -7.86 0.88
C ASP A 260 4.33 -7.82 0.81
N LYS A 261 4.94 -8.97 0.58
CA LYS A 261 6.39 -9.13 0.37
C LYS A 261 6.67 -10.17 -0.72
N ALA A 262 7.94 -10.41 -1.03
CA ALA A 262 8.35 -11.49 -1.92
C ALA A 262 8.38 -12.83 -1.19
N TYR A 263 7.89 -13.90 -1.84
CA TYR A 263 7.82 -15.26 -1.34
C TYR A 263 8.42 -16.25 -2.32
N THR A 264 8.87 -17.41 -1.80
CA THR A 264 9.54 -18.45 -2.59
C THR A 264 8.60 -19.58 -3.02
N TYR A 265 7.47 -19.75 -2.36
CA TYR A 265 6.50 -20.80 -2.67
C TYR A 265 5.15 -20.20 -3.05
N VAL A 266 4.53 -20.71 -4.12
CA VAL A 266 3.13 -20.45 -4.48
C VAL A 266 2.31 -21.73 -4.33
N TRP A 267 1.11 -21.59 -3.77
CA TRP A 267 0.18 -22.68 -3.49
C TRP A 267 -1.11 -22.48 -4.26
N PHE A 268 -1.53 -23.54 -4.93
CA PHE A 268 -2.82 -23.63 -5.61
C PHE A 268 -3.67 -24.60 -4.80
N GLN A 269 -4.57 -24.07 -3.97
CA GLN A 269 -5.55 -24.87 -3.24
C GLN A 269 -6.77 -25.09 -4.13
N ILE A 270 -6.94 -26.28 -4.66
CA ILE A 270 -8.06 -26.68 -5.50
C ILE A 270 -9.22 -27.05 -4.59
N LYS A 271 -10.32 -26.28 -4.63
CA LYS A 271 -11.48 -26.45 -3.76
C LYS A 271 -12.62 -27.18 -4.45
N LYS A 272 -12.75 -26.96 -5.76
CA LYS A 272 -13.81 -27.57 -6.58
C LYS A 272 -13.30 -27.79 -8.00
N VAL A 273 -13.75 -28.85 -8.58
CA VAL A 273 -13.45 -29.23 -9.97
C VAL A 273 -14.71 -29.37 -10.79
N TYR A 274 -14.56 -29.38 -12.11
CA TYR A 274 -15.63 -29.59 -13.05
C TYR A 274 -16.49 -30.79 -12.66
N ASN A 275 -17.81 -30.62 -12.78
CA ASN A 275 -18.81 -31.65 -12.49
C ASN A 275 -18.74 -32.25 -11.07
N ASN A 276 -18.24 -31.46 -10.09
CA ASN A 276 -18.07 -31.85 -8.67
C ASN A 276 -17.30 -33.18 -8.49
N GLN A 277 -16.35 -33.48 -9.37
CA GLN A 277 -15.47 -34.62 -9.18
C GLN A 277 -14.56 -34.38 -7.96
N ALA A 278 -14.05 -35.45 -7.41
CA ALA A 278 -13.20 -35.39 -6.21
C ALA A 278 -11.70 -35.43 -6.54
N TYR A 279 -11.32 -35.12 -7.76
CA TYR A 279 -9.93 -35.11 -8.24
C TYR A 279 -9.78 -34.12 -9.39
N ALA A 280 -8.63 -33.50 -9.52
CA ALA A 280 -8.31 -32.57 -10.58
C ALA A 280 -7.41 -33.18 -11.66
N ALA A 281 -7.47 -32.60 -12.85
CA ALA A 281 -6.53 -32.83 -13.94
C ALA A 281 -6.26 -31.51 -14.66
N LEU A 282 -5.00 -31.29 -15.05
CA LEU A 282 -4.54 -30.10 -15.79
C LEU A 282 -3.50 -30.52 -16.82
N ALA A 283 -3.51 -29.90 -17.99
CA ALA A 283 -2.43 -30.08 -18.97
C ALA A 283 -1.19 -29.26 -18.56
N GLU A 284 -1.38 -27.98 -18.20
CA GLU A 284 -0.26 -27.09 -17.87
C GLU A 284 -0.63 -26.19 -16.68
N LEU A 285 0.40 -25.81 -15.91
CA LEU A 285 0.33 -24.80 -14.86
C LEU A 285 1.66 -24.05 -14.77
N HIS A 286 1.64 -22.77 -15.07
CA HIS A 286 2.85 -21.93 -15.09
C HIS A 286 2.67 -20.67 -14.27
N VAL A 287 3.76 -20.17 -13.69
CA VAL A 287 3.81 -18.90 -12.95
C VAL A 287 4.67 -17.91 -13.71
N PHE A 288 4.22 -16.67 -13.78
CA PHE A 288 4.91 -15.57 -14.45
C PHE A 288 5.12 -14.44 -13.46
N ALA A 289 6.39 -14.11 -13.19
CA ALA A 289 6.75 -13.01 -12.32
C ALA A 289 6.63 -11.67 -13.03
N HIS A 290 6.17 -10.65 -12.29
CA HIS A 290 6.19 -9.27 -12.71
C HIS A 290 7.20 -8.48 -11.91
N GLN A 291 7.90 -7.56 -12.57
CA GLN A 291 8.80 -6.62 -11.91
C GLN A 291 7.95 -5.59 -11.16
N THR A 292 8.39 -5.25 -9.95
CA THR A 292 7.78 -4.20 -9.14
C THR A 292 8.76 -3.04 -8.93
N GLU A 293 8.21 -1.85 -8.71
CA GLU A 293 8.90 -0.66 -8.24
C GLU A 293 8.33 -0.26 -6.89
N VAL A 294 9.21 0.00 -5.95
CA VAL A 294 8.86 0.47 -4.60
C VAL A 294 9.33 1.90 -4.47
N TYR A 295 8.39 2.83 -4.41
CA TYR A 295 8.65 4.24 -4.10
C TYR A 295 8.60 4.46 -2.60
N ASP A 296 9.66 5.04 -2.04
CA ASP A 296 9.73 5.47 -0.65
C ASP A 296 9.49 6.99 -0.55
N PRO A 297 8.33 7.44 -0.06
CA PRO A 297 8.04 8.86 0.07
C PRO A 297 8.97 9.60 1.02
N GLU A 298 9.56 8.90 2.00
CA GLU A 298 10.47 9.51 2.97
C GLU A 298 11.81 9.88 2.36
N THR A 299 12.34 9.08 1.45
CA THR A 299 13.62 9.35 0.75
C THR A 299 13.44 9.97 -0.61
N GLY A 300 12.28 9.75 -1.23
CA GLY A 300 12.02 10.09 -2.64
C GLY A 300 12.65 9.11 -3.63
N GLU A 301 13.20 7.99 -3.14
CA GLU A 301 13.84 6.98 -3.96
C GLU A 301 12.86 5.94 -4.49
N THR A 302 13.17 5.39 -5.65
CA THR A 302 12.46 4.25 -6.24
C THR A 302 13.45 3.11 -6.43
N THR A 303 13.11 1.93 -5.90
CA THR A 303 13.88 0.70 -6.08
C THR A 303 13.09 -0.30 -6.93
N LYS A 304 13.78 -1.09 -7.77
CA LYS A 304 13.17 -2.19 -8.54
C LYS A 304 13.35 -3.50 -7.78
N GLU A 305 12.26 -4.29 -7.74
CA GLU A 305 12.23 -5.61 -7.11
C GLU A 305 11.73 -6.68 -8.09
#